data_df65aaafe3f83e9e8f3b21c24b744e96
#
_entry.id   df65aaafe3f83e9e8f3b21c24b744e96
#
_cell.length_a   1.000
_cell.length_b   1.000
_cell.length_c   1.000
_cell.angle_alpha   90.00
_cell.angle_beta   90.00
_cell.angle_gamma   90.00
#
_symmetry.space_group_name_H-M   'P 1'
#
loop_
_entity.id
_entity.type
_entity.pdbx_description
1 polymer ?
#
loop_
_entity_poly.entity_id
_entity_poly.type
_entity_poly.pdbx_seq_one_letter_code
_entity_poly.pdbx_strand_id
1 'polypeptide(L)'
;MSAGAAGSAAGAAAARARMLREEEESMTGYTPEELAEGWEFKFLRSVTSHFKDPEVLRRCLEEEGRAGWTLVEKFDNSRVRLKRPAAARRGDASLKSDPYRTWVGMTEGQFGMMIVGIVLGAVALILLVVFAATR
;
A
#
# COMPACT_ATOMS: atom_id res chain seq x y z
N MET A 1 -26.18 -9.86 -20.58
CA MET A 1 -26.36 -9.44 -19.18
C MET A 1 -25.06 -9.42 -18.39
N SER A 2 -24.03 -10.19 -18.76
CA SER A 2 -22.71 -10.17 -18.09
C SER A 2 -21.88 -8.90 -18.34
N ALA A 3 -22.12 -8.16 -19.43
CA ALA A 3 -21.40 -6.94 -19.76
C ALA A 3 -21.64 -5.79 -18.76
N GLY A 4 -22.81 -5.75 -18.14
CA GLY A 4 -23.14 -4.70 -17.17
C GLY A 4 -22.40 -4.82 -15.85
N ALA A 5 -22.14 -6.04 -15.38
CA ALA A 5 -21.42 -6.29 -14.14
C ALA A 5 -19.92 -5.94 -14.27
N ALA A 6 -19.29 -6.28 -15.40
CA ALA A 6 -17.90 -5.93 -15.68
C ALA A 6 -17.71 -4.42 -15.81
N GLY A 7 -18.66 -3.72 -16.46
CA GLY A 7 -18.63 -2.26 -16.58
C GLY A 7 -18.79 -1.55 -15.24
N SER A 8 -19.65 -2.04 -14.35
CA SER A 8 -19.82 -1.45 -13.01
C SER A 8 -18.62 -1.67 -12.10
N ALA A 9 -17.95 -2.84 -12.19
CA ALA A 9 -16.74 -3.11 -11.43
C ALA A 9 -15.57 -2.21 -11.87
N ALA A 10 -15.39 -2.01 -13.18
CA ALA A 10 -14.38 -1.10 -13.74
C ALA A 10 -14.68 0.35 -13.35
N GLY A 11 -15.96 0.77 -13.39
CA GLY A 11 -16.40 2.09 -12.95
C GLY A 11 -16.16 2.34 -11.47
N ALA A 12 -16.44 1.34 -10.62
CA ALA A 12 -16.19 1.41 -9.18
C ALA A 12 -14.68 1.53 -8.87
N ALA A 13 -13.83 0.77 -9.57
CA ALA A 13 -12.38 0.84 -9.42
C ALA A 13 -11.83 2.22 -9.85
N ALA A 14 -12.32 2.76 -10.98
CA ALA A 14 -11.93 4.08 -11.45
C ALA A 14 -12.38 5.18 -10.48
N ALA A 15 -13.59 5.10 -9.94
CA ALA A 15 -14.12 6.05 -8.96
C ALA A 15 -13.29 6.02 -7.68
N ARG A 16 -12.95 4.84 -7.20
CA ARG A 16 -12.10 4.67 -6.02
C ARG A 16 -10.73 5.29 -6.23
N ALA A 17 -10.09 5.01 -7.37
CA ALA A 17 -8.79 5.59 -7.71
C ALA A 17 -8.84 7.11 -7.77
N ARG A 18 -9.93 7.70 -8.31
CA ARG A 18 -10.14 9.13 -8.33
C ARG A 18 -10.29 9.71 -6.93
N MET A 19 -11.11 9.09 -6.08
CA MET A 19 -11.30 9.51 -4.69
C MET A 19 -9.99 9.51 -3.91
N LEU A 20 -9.18 8.44 -4.05
CA LEU A 20 -7.87 8.36 -3.41
C LEU A 20 -6.94 9.47 -3.88
N ARG A 21 -6.96 9.79 -5.17
CA ARG A 21 -6.16 10.87 -5.74
C ARG A 21 -6.62 12.24 -5.23
N GLU A 22 -7.91 12.49 -5.20
CA GLU A 22 -8.48 13.74 -4.68
C GLU A 22 -8.18 13.91 -3.19
N GLU A 23 -8.27 12.85 -2.39
CA GLU A 23 -7.87 12.87 -0.99
C GLU A 23 -6.39 13.21 -0.84
N GLU A 24 -5.52 12.60 -1.63
CA GLU A 24 -4.09 12.87 -1.63
C GLU A 24 -3.79 14.32 -1.98
N GLU A 25 -4.43 14.84 -3.01
CA GLU A 25 -4.27 16.24 -3.44
C GLU A 25 -4.77 17.22 -2.37
N SER A 26 -5.88 16.92 -1.71
CA SER A 26 -6.44 17.78 -0.67
C SER A 26 -5.60 17.80 0.61
N MET A 27 -4.92 16.69 0.90
CA MET A 27 -4.09 16.56 2.11
C MET A 27 -2.68 17.11 1.93
N THR A 28 -2.23 17.31 0.72
CA THR A 28 -0.87 17.74 0.40
C THR A 28 -0.77 19.24 0.18
N GLY A 29 -1.00 20.02 1.20
CA GLY A 29 -0.54 21.41 1.16
C GLY A 29 0.99 21.47 1.25
N TYR A 30 1.69 21.50 0.12
CA TYR A 30 3.11 21.84 0.11
C TYR A 30 3.26 23.32 0.39
N THR A 31 4.11 23.69 1.34
CA THR A 31 4.47 25.09 1.50
C THR A 31 5.40 25.51 0.36
N PRO A 32 5.34 26.77 -0.09
CA PRO A 32 6.28 27.28 -1.09
C PRO A 32 7.74 27.08 -0.69
N GLU A 33 8.03 27.16 0.59
CA GLU A 33 9.36 26.97 1.16
C GLU A 33 9.83 25.51 1.01
N GLU A 34 8.97 24.53 1.27
CA GLU A 34 9.27 23.10 1.08
C GLU A 34 9.58 22.77 -0.39
N LEU A 35 8.86 23.38 -1.33
CA LEU A 35 9.12 23.22 -2.76
C LEU A 35 10.43 23.89 -3.17
N ALA A 36 10.75 25.07 -2.59
CA ALA A 36 11.97 25.81 -2.88
C ALA A 36 13.23 25.12 -2.31
N GLU A 37 13.13 24.43 -1.19
CA GLU A 37 14.22 23.71 -0.54
C GLU A 37 14.60 22.40 -1.22
N GLY A 38 13.85 21.97 -2.25
CA GLY A 38 14.12 20.74 -2.97
C GLY A 38 13.80 19.48 -2.18
N TRP A 39 12.64 19.43 -1.57
CA TRP A 39 12.12 18.26 -0.89
C TRP A 39 11.36 17.35 -1.86
N GLU A 40 11.49 16.05 -1.65
CA GLU A 40 10.68 15.03 -2.32
C GLU A 40 9.65 14.47 -1.35
N PHE A 41 8.50 14.09 -1.88
CA PHE A 41 7.40 13.52 -1.10
C PHE A 41 6.90 12.24 -1.73
N LYS A 42 6.45 11.31 -0.91
CA LYS A 42 5.75 10.11 -1.37
C LYS A 42 4.71 9.65 -0.35
N PHE A 43 3.72 8.92 -0.84
CA PHE A 43 2.81 8.16 0.00
C PHE A 43 3.27 6.71 0.11
N LEU A 44 3.22 6.17 1.31
CA LEU A 44 3.43 4.77 1.55
C LEU A 44 2.10 4.15 1.96
N ARG A 45 1.66 3.16 1.22
CA ARG A 45 0.36 2.51 1.37
C ARG A 45 0.51 1.05 1.74
N SER A 46 -0.51 0.51 2.40
CA SER A 46 -0.65 -0.91 2.67
C SER A 46 -2.07 -1.36 2.33
N VAL A 47 -2.20 -2.54 1.75
CA VAL A 47 -3.51 -3.17 1.47
C VAL A 47 -4.20 -3.59 2.76
N THR A 48 -3.42 -4.04 3.73
CA THR A 48 -3.88 -4.36 5.07
C THR A 48 -3.58 -3.19 6.00
N SER A 49 -4.28 -3.05 7.11
CA SER A 49 -4.03 -1.97 8.08
C SER A 49 -2.67 -2.14 8.79
N HIS A 50 -1.60 -2.16 8.02
CA HIS A 50 -0.24 -2.49 8.43
C HIS A 50 0.32 -1.51 9.45
N PHE A 51 -0.06 -0.23 9.32
CA PHE A 51 0.40 0.84 10.20
C PHE A 51 -0.44 0.98 11.48
N LYS A 52 -1.42 0.10 11.70
CA LYS A 52 -2.17 0.02 12.96
C LYS A 52 -1.26 -0.38 14.12
N ASP A 53 -0.30 -1.28 13.88
CA ASP A 53 0.69 -1.69 14.86
C ASP A 53 1.85 -0.68 14.87
N PRO A 54 2.10 0.02 16.00
CA PRO A 54 3.20 0.99 16.11
C PRO A 54 4.59 0.40 15.82
N GLU A 55 4.83 -0.86 16.18
CA GLU A 55 6.09 -1.55 15.91
C GLU A 55 6.34 -1.79 14.43
N VAL A 56 5.29 -2.16 13.70
CA VAL A 56 5.36 -2.37 12.26
C VAL A 56 5.62 -1.04 11.56
N LEU A 57 4.93 0.02 11.96
CA LEU A 57 5.16 1.36 11.44
C LEU A 57 6.59 1.82 11.71
N ARG A 58 7.09 1.61 12.93
CA ARG A 58 8.47 1.97 13.29
C ARG A 58 9.50 1.27 12.40
N ARG A 59 9.34 -0.03 12.16
CA ARG A 59 10.22 -0.80 11.27
C ARG A 59 10.17 -0.30 9.84
N CYS A 60 9.00 0.00 9.33
CA CYS A 60 8.84 0.59 8.00
C CYS A 60 9.55 1.94 7.90
N LEU A 61 9.40 2.79 8.91
CA LEU A 61 10.04 4.10 8.94
C LEU A 61 11.57 3.99 9.05
N GLU A 62 12.09 2.99 9.76
CA GLU A 62 13.54 2.72 9.80
C GLU A 62 14.07 2.30 8.43
N GLU A 63 13.36 1.42 7.73
CA GLU A 63 13.73 0.99 6.37
C GLU A 63 13.72 2.17 5.39
N GLU A 64 12.67 2.97 5.42
CA GLU A 64 12.55 4.16 4.58
C GLU A 64 13.60 5.22 4.95
N GLY A 65 13.93 5.32 6.24
CA GLY A 65 14.95 6.24 6.75
C GLY A 65 16.33 5.99 6.18
N ARG A 66 16.63 4.77 5.74
CA ARG A 66 17.90 4.46 5.06
C ARG A 66 18.04 5.20 3.73
N ALA A 67 16.92 5.50 3.09
CA ALA A 67 16.88 6.31 1.87
C ALA A 67 16.75 7.82 2.17
N GLY A 68 16.64 8.21 3.43
CA GLY A 68 16.48 9.59 3.86
C GLY A 68 15.03 10.02 4.08
N TRP A 69 14.06 9.12 3.94
CA TRP A 69 12.66 9.42 4.15
C TRP A 69 12.30 9.60 5.62
N THR A 70 11.52 10.62 5.91
CA THR A 70 11.00 10.91 7.25
C THR A 70 9.49 11.04 7.21
N LEU A 71 8.83 10.66 8.31
CA LEU A 71 7.37 10.74 8.42
C LEU A 71 6.93 12.21 8.53
N VAL A 72 6.01 12.60 7.65
CA VAL A 72 5.34 13.90 7.71
C VAL A 72 4.01 13.77 8.43
N GLU A 73 3.20 12.79 8.03
CA GLU A 73 1.83 12.62 8.52
C GLU A 73 1.38 11.16 8.33
N LYS A 74 0.65 10.66 9.32
CA LYS A 74 -0.07 9.39 9.25
C LYS A 74 -1.55 9.70 9.04
N PHE A 75 -2.09 9.37 7.86
CA PHE A 75 -3.50 9.63 7.55
C PHE A 75 -4.43 8.62 8.20
N ASP A 76 -4.08 7.35 8.06
CA ASP A 76 -4.85 6.24 8.63
C ASP A 76 -3.93 5.03 8.86
N ASN A 77 -4.51 3.88 9.17
CA ASN A 77 -3.75 2.65 9.39
C ASN A 77 -3.15 2.03 8.12
N SER A 78 -3.46 2.58 6.97
CA SER A 78 -3.03 2.06 5.66
C SER A 78 -2.21 3.05 4.84
N ARG A 79 -2.11 4.32 5.26
CA ARG A 79 -1.44 5.37 4.49
C ARG A 79 -0.64 6.29 5.38
N VAL A 80 0.61 6.52 4.99
CA VAL A 80 1.49 7.52 5.60
C VAL A 80 2.14 8.36 4.51
N ARG A 81 2.48 9.59 4.83
CA ARG A 81 3.18 10.50 3.95
C ARG A 81 4.61 10.70 4.45
N LEU A 82 5.56 10.58 3.54
CA LEU A 82 6.97 10.71 3.82
C LEU A 82 7.58 11.84 2.98
N LYS A 83 8.66 12.44 3.49
CA LYS A 83 9.47 13.42 2.77
C LYS A 83 10.95 13.11 2.92
N ARG A 84 11.74 13.54 1.95
CA ARG A 84 13.20 13.54 2.05
C ARG A 84 13.81 14.72 1.27
N PRO A 85 15.03 15.16 1.64
CA PRO A 85 15.78 16.10 0.80
C PRO A 85 16.08 15.48 -0.55
N ALA A 86 15.96 16.25 -1.63
CA ALA A 86 16.32 15.77 -2.98
C ALA A 86 17.79 15.34 -3.07
N ALA A 87 18.67 15.91 -2.26
CA ALA A 87 20.07 15.51 -2.15
C ALA A 87 20.26 14.04 -1.74
N ALA A 88 19.31 13.45 -1.05
CA ALA A 88 19.34 12.03 -0.64
C ALA A 88 19.37 11.05 -1.83
N ARG A 89 18.98 11.49 -3.03
CA ARG A 89 19.06 10.69 -4.27
C ARG A 89 20.45 10.17 -4.56
N ARG A 90 21.49 10.86 -4.11
CA ARG A 90 22.89 10.47 -4.34
C ARG A 90 23.23 9.11 -3.75
N GLY A 91 22.53 8.71 -2.68
CA GLY A 91 22.72 7.42 -2.04
C GLY A 91 21.88 6.29 -2.58
N ASP A 92 20.96 6.55 -3.51
CA ASP A 92 19.96 5.56 -3.97
C ASP A 92 20.60 4.34 -4.64
N ALA A 93 21.70 4.51 -5.34
CA ALA A 93 22.40 3.42 -6.02
C ALA A 93 22.95 2.36 -5.05
N SER A 94 23.21 2.71 -3.79
CA SER A 94 23.74 1.81 -2.76
C SER A 94 22.63 1.10 -1.96
N LEU A 95 21.37 1.44 -2.18
CA LEU A 95 20.24 0.89 -1.44
C LEU A 95 19.87 -0.51 -1.95
N LYS A 96 19.50 -1.39 -1.04
CA LYS A 96 19.02 -2.74 -1.37
C LYS A 96 17.54 -2.76 -1.78
N SER A 97 16.77 -1.77 -1.37
CA SER A 97 15.34 -1.63 -1.66
C SER A 97 15.10 -0.41 -2.55
N ASP A 98 13.98 -0.42 -3.28
CA ASP A 98 13.57 0.72 -4.10
C ASP A 98 13.21 1.91 -3.20
N PRO A 99 13.94 3.04 -3.30
CA PRO A 99 13.65 4.22 -2.50
C PRO A 99 12.31 4.88 -2.87
N TYR A 100 11.77 4.62 -4.04
CA TYR A 100 10.50 5.17 -4.53
C TYR A 100 9.32 4.21 -4.38
N ARG A 101 9.47 3.14 -3.63
CA ARG A 101 8.35 2.24 -3.37
C ARG A 101 7.21 2.99 -2.68
N THR A 102 6.00 2.73 -3.09
CA THR A 102 4.78 3.34 -2.54
C THR A 102 3.88 2.36 -1.82
N TRP A 103 4.23 1.08 -1.84
CA TRP A 103 3.50 -0.01 -1.20
C TRP A 103 4.40 -0.80 -0.28
N VAL A 104 3.86 -1.17 0.87
CA VAL A 104 4.52 -2.07 1.84
C VAL A 104 3.62 -3.25 2.16
N GLY A 105 4.25 -4.36 2.53
CA GLY A 105 3.54 -5.61 2.78
C GLY A 105 3.06 -6.26 1.49
N MET A 106 1.89 -6.89 1.54
CA MET A 106 1.30 -7.52 0.37
C MET A 106 0.77 -6.49 -0.61
N THR A 107 1.01 -6.73 -1.91
CA THR A 107 0.32 -6.01 -2.98
C THR A 107 -1.14 -6.46 -3.05
N GLU A 108 -1.99 -5.67 -3.73
CA GLU A 108 -3.39 -6.06 -3.95
C GLU A 108 -3.50 -7.42 -4.63
N GLY A 109 -2.65 -7.69 -5.61
CA GLY A 109 -2.59 -8.98 -6.28
C GLY A 109 -2.21 -10.12 -5.35
N GLN A 110 -1.19 -9.93 -4.51
CA GLN A 110 -0.77 -10.93 -3.53
C GLN A 110 -1.85 -11.17 -2.47
N PHE A 111 -2.49 -10.11 -2.01
CA PHE A 111 -3.61 -10.22 -1.06
C PHE A 111 -4.78 -11.00 -1.67
N GLY A 112 -5.16 -10.70 -2.90
CA GLY A 112 -6.20 -11.43 -3.63
C GLY A 112 -5.85 -12.91 -3.81
N MET A 113 -4.61 -13.23 -4.18
CA MET A 113 -4.11 -14.60 -4.29
C MET A 113 -4.17 -15.33 -2.95
N MET A 114 -3.83 -14.68 -1.86
CA MET A 114 -3.92 -15.25 -0.52
C MET A 114 -5.37 -15.60 -0.16
N ILE A 115 -6.31 -14.71 -0.41
CA ILE A 115 -7.74 -14.95 -0.14
C ILE A 115 -8.26 -16.13 -0.97
N VAL A 116 -7.94 -16.17 -2.26
CA VAL A 116 -8.30 -17.29 -3.14
C VAL A 116 -7.72 -18.60 -2.63
N GLY A 117 -6.46 -18.61 -2.21
CA GLY A 117 -5.81 -19.79 -1.64
C GLY A 117 -6.49 -20.28 -0.36
N ILE A 118 -6.88 -19.39 0.54
CA ILE A 118 -7.61 -19.72 1.77
C ILE A 118 -8.97 -20.33 1.45
N VAL A 119 -9.73 -19.73 0.53
CA VAL A 119 -11.05 -20.24 0.12
C VAL A 119 -10.95 -21.62 -0.52
N LEU A 120 -10.02 -21.82 -1.44
CA LEU A 120 -9.80 -23.10 -2.09
C LEU A 120 -9.35 -24.17 -1.08
N GLY A 121 -8.48 -23.82 -0.16
CA GLY A 121 -8.03 -24.72 0.91
C GLY A 121 -9.18 -25.13 1.83
N ALA A 122 -10.05 -24.21 2.21
CA ALA A 122 -11.24 -24.50 3.02
C ALA A 122 -12.22 -25.43 2.29
N VAL A 123 -12.47 -25.18 1.02
CA VAL A 123 -13.33 -26.04 0.18
C VAL A 123 -12.74 -27.45 0.06
N ALA A 124 -11.45 -27.56 -0.21
CA ALA A 124 -10.76 -28.85 -0.30
C ALA A 124 -10.84 -29.62 1.03
N LEU A 125 -10.66 -28.96 2.15
CA LEU A 125 -10.78 -29.56 3.47
C LEU A 125 -12.20 -30.09 3.73
N ILE A 126 -13.23 -29.29 3.41
CA ILE A 126 -14.63 -29.71 3.55
C ILE A 126 -14.92 -30.94 2.71
N LEU A 127 -14.49 -30.96 1.45
CA LEU A 127 -14.68 -32.11 0.57
C LEU A 127 -13.98 -33.35 1.10
N LEU A 128 -12.79 -33.21 1.63
CA LEU A 128 -12.05 -34.31 2.23
C LEU A 128 -12.77 -34.88 3.45
N VAL A 129 -13.28 -34.04 4.32
CA VAL A 129 -14.04 -34.45 5.52
C VAL A 129 -15.32 -35.16 5.10
N VAL A 130 -16.07 -34.61 4.15
CA VAL A 130 -17.29 -35.24 3.62
C VAL A 130 -16.98 -36.59 3.01
N PHE A 131 -15.94 -36.68 2.18
CA PHE A 131 -15.54 -37.95 1.57
C PHE A 131 -15.15 -39.01 2.63
N ALA A 132 -14.39 -38.60 3.65
CA ALA A 132 -14.00 -39.50 4.74
C ALA A 132 -15.21 -39.97 5.57
N ALA A 133 -16.21 -39.09 5.77
CA ALA A 133 -17.42 -39.41 6.53
C ALA A 133 -18.41 -40.29 5.77
N THR A 134 -18.36 -40.29 4.42
CA THR A 134 -19.24 -41.07 3.55
C THR A 134 -18.65 -42.45 3.16
N ARG A 135 -17.44 -42.74 3.54
CA ARG A 135 -16.78 -44.02 3.40
C ARG A 135 -17.15 -44.92 4.57
#